data_8ca55c401f4dd73c25ab81648701d2a4
#
_entry.id   8ca55c401f4dd73c25ab81648701d2a4
#
_cell.length_a   1.000
_cell.length_b   1.000
_cell.length_c   1.000
_cell.angle_alpha   90.00
_cell.angle_beta   90.00
_cell.angle_gamma   90.00
#
_symmetry.space_group_name_H-M   'P 1'
#
loop_
_entity.id
_entity.type
_entity.pdbx_description
1 polymer ?
#
loop_
_entity_poly.entity_id
_entity_poly.type
_entity_poly.pdbx_seq_one_letter_code
_entity_poly.pdbx_strand_id
1 'polypeptide(L)'
;MDLTCKDVCYSIKDKKILDHLSVSVDKQRFVSILGPNGCGKTTLLKNIYRVLKRDSGEIVFNGKSIDDLHLKEAAKKIAVVAQFNEINFDCSVKDMVLLGRTPHIPFMQSETHKDYEIVEDALQKVGMLDKADRSYLSLSGGEKQRVALARAIAQQPTLLLLDEPTNHLDIRYQIEILQIVKDLNINVLAVLHDIQLACRYSDYIYLMKQGTIRYEGKPQTTITEQAMHDVYGINCKLTWTPDQQALIEYI
;
A
#
# COMPACT_ATOMS: atom_id res chain seq x y z
N MET A 1 -16.33 8.23 -3.17
CA MET A 1 -15.42 7.07 -3.03
C MET A 1 -14.52 7.05 -4.24
N ASP A 2 -13.21 7.02 -4.01
CA ASP A 2 -12.24 7.04 -5.13
C ASP A 2 -11.85 5.62 -5.56
N LEU A 3 -11.85 4.65 -4.63
CA LEU A 3 -11.74 3.22 -4.93
C LEU A 3 -12.90 2.47 -4.26
N THR A 4 -13.56 1.59 -4.99
CA THR A 4 -14.58 0.68 -4.46
C THR A 4 -14.37 -0.69 -5.07
N CYS A 5 -14.18 -1.69 -4.24
CA CYS A 5 -14.25 -3.11 -4.59
C CYS A 5 -15.57 -3.64 -4.04
N LYS A 6 -16.39 -4.27 -4.87
CA LYS A 6 -17.69 -4.81 -4.48
C LYS A 6 -17.80 -6.27 -4.89
N ASP A 7 -18.07 -7.12 -3.90
CA ASP A 7 -18.29 -8.56 -4.06
C ASP A 7 -17.20 -9.28 -4.88
N VAL A 8 -15.94 -8.87 -4.66
CA VAL A 8 -14.79 -9.40 -5.40
C VAL A 8 -14.52 -10.84 -5.00
N CYS A 9 -14.53 -11.74 -5.99
CA CYS A 9 -14.14 -13.14 -5.85
C CYS A 9 -12.91 -13.44 -6.68
N TYR A 10 -12.02 -14.26 -6.13
CA TYR A 10 -10.85 -14.78 -6.84
C TYR A 10 -10.46 -16.15 -6.29
N SER A 11 -10.23 -17.10 -7.20
CA SER A 11 -9.88 -18.48 -6.89
C SER A 11 -8.55 -18.87 -7.55
N ILE A 12 -7.83 -19.76 -6.92
CA ILE A 12 -6.68 -20.45 -7.53
C ILE A 12 -7.05 -21.94 -7.56
N LYS A 13 -7.28 -22.46 -8.76
CA LYS A 13 -7.87 -23.80 -8.96
C LYS A 13 -9.18 -23.89 -8.16
N ASP A 14 -9.34 -24.88 -7.29
CA ASP A 14 -10.54 -25.09 -6.49
C ASP A 14 -10.58 -24.32 -5.16
N LYS A 15 -9.53 -23.53 -4.86
CA LYS A 15 -9.43 -22.78 -3.60
C LYS A 15 -9.83 -21.33 -3.80
N LYS A 16 -10.93 -20.91 -3.16
CA LYS A 16 -11.29 -19.50 -3.04
C LYS A 16 -10.26 -18.77 -2.18
N ILE A 17 -9.71 -17.69 -2.71
CA ILE A 17 -8.77 -16.80 -2.02
C ILE A 17 -9.46 -15.51 -1.58
N LEU A 18 -10.34 -14.97 -2.43
CA LEU A 18 -11.26 -13.87 -2.10
C LEU A 18 -12.69 -14.38 -2.29
N ASP A 19 -13.54 -14.14 -1.31
CA ASP A 19 -14.92 -14.61 -1.29
C ASP A 19 -15.88 -13.47 -0.95
N HIS A 20 -16.52 -12.90 -1.97
CA HIS A 20 -17.44 -11.75 -1.88
C HIS A 20 -16.86 -10.58 -1.06
N LEU A 21 -15.59 -10.28 -1.30
CA LEU A 21 -14.87 -9.26 -0.55
C LEU A 21 -15.24 -7.87 -1.05
N SER A 22 -15.63 -6.99 -0.13
CA SER A 22 -15.93 -5.58 -0.41
C SER A 22 -15.08 -4.66 0.45
N VAL A 23 -14.40 -3.69 -0.17
CA VAL A 23 -13.61 -2.65 0.50
C VAL A 23 -13.71 -1.34 -0.28
N SER A 24 -13.55 -0.22 0.41
CA SER A 24 -13.55 1.11 -0.22
C SER A 24 -12.51 2.03 0.38
N VAL A 25 -12.04 2.98 -0.43
CA VAL A 25 -11.16 4.07 0.01
C VAL A 25 -11.82 5.38 -0.41
N ASP A 26 -12.16 6.21 0.57
CA ASP A 26 -12.65 7.57 0.37
C ASP A 26 -11.48 8.56 0.19
N LYS A 27 -11.81 9.78 -0.23
CA LYS A 27 -10.82 10.83 -0.48
C LYS A 27 -9.91 11.11 0.71
N GLN A 28 -8.62 11.17 0.42
CA GLN A 28 -7.55 11.54 1.35
C GLN A 28 -7.55 10.71 2.65
N ARG A 29 -7.90 9.41 2.54
CA ARG A 29 -7.88 8.49 3.67
C ARG A 29 -6.76 7.49 3.57
N PHE A 30 -6.16 7.22 4.72
CA PHE A 30 -5.29 6.09 4.93
C PHE A 30 -6.13 4.91 5.43
N VAL A 31 -6.31 3.91 4.57
CA VAL A 31 -7.08 2.70 4.86
C VAL A 31 -6.11 1.53 4.97
N SER A 32 -6.23 0.74 6.04
CA SER A 32 -5.42 -0.46 6.21
C SER A 32 -6.24 -1.74 6.13
N ILE A 33 -5.61 -2.76 5.56
CA ILE A 33 -6.10 -4.14 5.59
C ILE A 33 -5.17 -4.93 6.50
N LEU A 34 -5.74 -5.52 7.55
CA LEU A 34 -5.09 -6.40 8.50
C LEU A 34 -5.67 -7.80 8.41
N GLY A 35 -4.92 -8.80 8.85
CA GLY A 35 -5.37 -10.19 8.91
C GLY A 35 -4.21 -11.18 8.85
N PRO A 36 -4.44 -12.46 9.16
CA PRO A 36 -3.44 -13.50 9.17
C PRO A 36 -2.75 -13.68 7.81
N ASN A 37 -1.58 -14.30 7.81
CA ASN A 37 -0.88 -14.66 6.58
C ASN A 37 -1.74 -15.62 5.74
N GLY A 38 -1.74 -15.40 4.41
CA GLY A 38 -2.50 -16.24 3.47
C GLY A 38 -4.01 -15.97 3.45
N CYS A 39 -4.55 -14.95 4.14
CA CYS A 39 -5.97 -14.63 4.09
C CYS A 39 -6.42 -13.91 2.81
N GLY A 40 -5.48 -13.51 1.90
CA GLY A 40 -5.81 -12.93 0.60
C GLY A 40 -5.50 -11.44 0.41
N LYS A 41 -4.84 -10.76 1.38
CA LYS A 41 -4.55 -9.31 1.34
C LYS A 41 -3.81 -8.88 0.07
N THR A 42 -2.64 -9.46 -0.21
CA THR A 42 -1.86 -9.23 -1.42
C THR A 42 -2.63 -9.58 -2.70
N THR A 43 -3.46 -10.64 -2.64
CA THR A 43 -4.32 -11.04 -3.77
C THR A 43 -5.33 -9.96 -4.11
N LEU A 44 -5.94 -9.32 -3.11
CA LEU A 44 -6.84 -8.19 -3.31
C LEU A 44 -6.11 -7.03 -4.00
N LEU A 45 -4.95 -6.62 -3.49
CA LEU A 45 -4.15 -5.57 -4.13
C LEU A 45 -3.83 -5.92 -5.59
N LYS A 46 -3.40 -7.17 -5.86
CA LYS A 46 -3.09 -7.64 -7.23
C LYS A 46 -4.29 -7.60 -8.18
N ASN A 47 -5.52 -7.76 -7.67
CA ASN A 47 -6.74 -7.55 -8.44
C ASN A 47 -6.98 -6.05 -8.72
N ILE A 48 -6.73 -5.17 -7.75
CA ILE A 48 -6.91 -3.72 -7.91
C ILE A 48 -5.95 -3.16 -8.96
N TYR A 49 -4.65 -3.53 -8.92
CA TYR A 49 -3.70 -3.06 -9.94
C TYR A 49 -3.57 -3.99 -11.15
N ARG A 50 -4.54 -4.92 -11.33
CA ARG A 50 -4.79 -5.70 -12.55
C ARG A 50 -3.69 -6.68 -12.95
N VAL A 51 -2.85 -7.13 -12.00
CA VAL A 51 -1.92 -8.25 -12.21
C VAL A 51 -2.66 -9.58 -12.16
N LEU A 52 -3.72 -9.66 -11.34
CA LEU A 52 -4.64 -10.79 -11.32
C LEU A 52 -6.02 -10.32 -11.80
N LYS A 53 -6.68 -11.16 -12.58
CA LYS A 53 -8.07 -10.92 -13.02
C LYS A 53 -9.00 -11.65 -12.05
N ARG A 54 -9.90 -10.93 -11.40
CA ARG A 54 -10.94 -11.49 -10.53
C ARG A 54 -11.91 -12.40 -11.29
N ASP A 55 -12.51 -13.34 -10.60
CA ASP A 55 -13.52 -14.25 -11.16
C ASP A 55 -14.87 -13.54 -11.30
N SER A 56 -15.25 -12.74 -10.29
CA SER A 56 -16.48 -11.96 -10.26
C SER A 56 -16.36 -10.72 -9.38
N GLY A 57 -17.41 -9.91 -9.32
CA GLY A 57 -17.46 -8.65 -8.58
C GLY A 57 -16.96 -7.48 -9.42
N GLU A 58 -16.94 -6.31 -8.82
CA GLU A 58 -16.62 -5.06 -9.49
C GLU A 58 -15.53 -4.30 -8.74
N ILE A 59 -14.61 -3.66 -9.48
CA ILE A 59 -13.63 -2.70 -8.95
C ILE A 59 -13.80 -1.40 -9.72
N VAL A 60 -14.20 -0.36 -9.01
CA VAL A 60 -14.42 0.99 -9.54
C VAL A 60 -13.37 1.94 -8.99
N PHE A 61 -12.73 2.69 -9.87
CA PHE A 61 -11.78 3.73 -9.51
C PHE A 61 -12.17 5.06 -10.15
N ASN A 62 -12.37 6.10 -9.34
CA ASN A 62 -12.85 7.42 -9.77
C ASN A 62 -14.12 7.34 -10.62
N GLY A 63 -15.08 6.48 -10.23
CA GLY A 63 -16.37 6.31 -10.89
C GLY A 63 -16.34 5.52 -12.20
N LYS A 64 -15.21 4.90 -12.56
CA LYS A 64 -15.06 4.05 -13.75
C LYS A 64 -14.65 2.65 -13.36
N SER A 65 -15.13 1.65 -14.07
CA SER A 65 -14.62 0.28 -13.90
C SER A 65 -13.10 0.26 -14.16
N ILE A 66 -12.36 -0.42 -13.31
CA ILE A 66 -10.92 -0.56 -13.47
C ILE A 66 -10.57 -1.28 -14.79
N ASP A 67 -11.47 -2.14 -15.28
CA ASP A 67 -11.27 -2.89 -16.52
C ASP A 67 -11.36 -2.00 -17.77
N ASP A 68 -12.15 -0.93 -17.69
CA ASP A 68 -12.36 0.03 -18.79
C ASP A 68 -11.23 1.08 -18.87
N LEU A 69 -10.38 1.17 -17.85
CA LEU A 69 -9.26 2.12 -17.85
C LEU A 69 -8.12 1.60 -18.72
N HIS A 70 -7.60 2.44 -19.60
CA HIS A 70 -6.34 2.14 -20.28
C HIS A 70 -5.22 1.95 -19.25
N LEU A 71 -4.37 0.92 -19.44
CA LEU A 71 -3.27 0.60 -18.50
C LEU A 71 -2.38 1.80 -18.20
N LYS A 72 -2.04 2.59 -19.22
CA LYS A 72 -1.21 3.81 -19.05
C LYS A 72 -1.92 4.86 -18.20
N GLU A 73 -3.23 5.03 -18.35
CA GLU A 73 -4.02 5.99 -17.54
C GLU A 73 -4.20 5.50 -16.10
N ALA A 74 -4.40 4.21 -15.90
CA ALA A 74 -4.41 3.62 -14.57
C ALA A 74 -3.03 3.80 -13.89
N ALA A 75 -1.94 3.53 -14.63
CA ALA A 75 -0.57 3.66 -14.13
C ALA A 75 -0.15 5.11 -13.82
N LYS A 76 -0.81 6.15 -14.35
CA LYS A 76 -0.59 7.53 -13.93
C LYS A 76 -1.24 7.87 -12.58
N LYS A 77 -2.26 7.12 -12.17
CA LYS A 77 -3.11 7.45 -11.03
C LYS A 77 -2.96 6.49 -9.86
N ILE A 78 -2.57 5.25 -10.12
CA ILE A 78 -2.42 4.20 -9.12
C ILE A 78 -0.94 3.82 -9.06
N ALA A 79 -0.28 4.13 -7.95
CA ALA A 79 1.07 3.66 -7.70
C ALA A 79 1.05 2.49 -6.72
N VAL A 80 2.03 1.59 -6.86
CA VAL A 80 2.17 0.39 -6.04
C VAL A 80 3.56 0.33 -5.46
N VAL A 81 3.65 0.20 -4.13
CA VAL A 81 4.87 -0.23 -3.44
C VAL A 81 4.63 -1.68 -3.05
N ALA A 82 5.14 -2.60 -3.88
CA ALA A 82 5.03 -4.03 -3.64
C ALA A 82 6.15 -4.52 -2.72
N GLN A 83 5.93 -5.69 -2.12
CA GLN A 83 6.97 -6.42 -1.41
C GLN A 83 8.17 -6.63 -2.35
N PHE A 84 9.40 -6.42 -1.86
CA PHE A 84 10.61 -6.33 -2.67
C PHE A 84 10.76 -7.49 -3.67
N ASN A 85 10.93 -7.12 -4.96
CA ASN A 85 11.60 -7.99 -5.92
C ASN A 85 13.08 -7.55 -5.99
N GLU A 86 14.00 -8.49 -5.89
CA GLU A 86 15.42 -8.21 -6.08
C GLU A 86 15.65 -7.65 -7.49
N ILE A 87 16.19 -6.44 -7.53
CA ILE A 87 16.60 -5.81 -8.78
C ILE A 87 18.05 -6.19 -8.98
N ASN A 88 18.34 -6.93 -10.07
CA ASN A 88 19.64 -7.50 -10.36
C ASN A 88 20.46 -6.69 -11.40
N PHE A 89 20.06 -5.47 -11.70
CA PHE A 89 20.83 -4.57 -12.55
C PHE A 89 21.26 -3.33 -11.76
N ASP A 90 22.45 -2.82 -12.08
CA ASP A 90 22.97 -1.62 -11.43
C ASP A 90 22.47 -0.36 -12.13
N CYS A 91 21.96 0.56 -11.33
CA CYS A 91 21.53 1.89 -11.76
C CYS A 91 21.67 2.87 -10.60
N SER A 92 21.66 4.16 -10.87
CA SER A 92 21.63 5.16 -9.80
C SER A 92 20.28 5.17 -9.07
N VAL A 93 20.28 5.67 -7.84
CA VAL A 93 19.05 5.90 -7.07
C VAL A 93 18.11 6.82 -7.84
N LYS A 94 18.63 7.86 -8.47
CA LYS A 94 17.89 8.81 -9.31
C LYS A 94 17.21 8.10 -10.49
N ASP A 95 17.94 7.24 -11.21
CA ASP A 95 17.39 6.49 -12.34
C ASP A 95 16.28 5.53 -11.88
N MET A 96 16.47 4.90 -10.72
CA MET A 96 15.45 4.03 -10.13
C MET A 96 14.14 4.79 -9.84
N VAL A 97 14.23 6.01 -9.33
CA VAL A 97 13.05 6.85 -9.05
C VAL A 97 12.45 7.39 -10.35
N LEU A 98 13.29 7.69 -11.35
CA LEU A 98 12.86 8.17 -12.67
C LEU A 98 11.95 7.16 -13.40
N LEU A 99 12.10 5.85 -13.14
CA LEU A 99 11.16 4.84 -13.63
C LEU A 99 9.70 5.11 -13.23
N GLY A 100 9.48 5.82 -12.12
CA GLY A 100 8.14 6.26 -11.72
C GLY A 100 7.51 7.24 -12.72
N ARG A 101 8.30 7.91 -13.55
CA ARG A 101 7.81 8.84 -14.58
C ARG A 101 7.39 8.16 -15.88
N THR A 102 7.75 6.88 -16.09
CA THR A 102 7.45 6.11 -17.32
C THR A 102 5.99 6.25 -17.81
N PRO A 103 4.94 6.21 -16.97
CA PRO A 103 3.57 6.37 -17.44
C PRO A 103 3.28 7.75 -18.04
N HIS A 104 4.05 8.78 -17.66
CA HIS A 104 3.87 10.17 -18.10
C HIS A 104 4.62 10.49 -19.39
N ILE A 105 5.66 9.71 -19.70
CA ILE A 105 6.50 9.93 -20.88
C ILE A 105 5.77 9.38 -22.11
N PRO A 106 5.56 10.20 -23.18
CA PRO A 106 5.00 9.70 -24.42
C PRO A 106 5.92 8.66 -25.08
N PHE A 107 5.33 7.79 -25.90
CA PHE A 107 6.12 6.80 -26.65
C PHE A 107 7.15 7.48 -27.53
N MET A 108 8.38 6.97 -27.53
CA MET A 108 9.55 7.51 -28.26
C MET A 108 10.00 8.94 -27.85
N GLN A 109 9.63 9.40 -26.68
CA GLN A 109 10.18 10.64 -26.11
C GLN A 109 11.08 10.35 -24.92
N SER A 110 12.02 11.24 -24.68
CA SER A 110 12.89 11.20 -23.50
C SER A 110 12.27 11.98 -22.33
N GLU A 111 12.81 11.75 -21.16
CA GLU A 111 12.50 12.49 -19.95
C GLU A 111 12.80 13.99 -20.13
N THR A 112 11.97 14.81 -19.51
CA THR A 112 12.10 16.26 -19.53
C THR A 112 12.77 16.76 -18.24
N HIS A 113 13.25 18.01 -18.24
CA HIS A 113 13.75 18.67 -17.02
C HIS A 113 12.74 18.60 -15.87
N LYS A 114 11.45 18.76 -16.19
CA LYS A 114 10.36 18.65 -15.21
C LYS A 114 10.27 17.26 -14.56
N ASP A 115 10.57 16.20 -15.29
CA ASP A 115 10.57 14.84 -14.72
C ASP A 115 11.71 14.67 -13.71
N TYR A 116 12.87 15.26 -13.97
CA TYR A 116 13.99 15.27 -13.02
C TYR A 116 13.69 16.11 -11.78
N GLU A 117 13.05 17.26 -11.89
CA GLU A 117 12.59 18.06 -10.73
C GLU A 117 11.62 17.26 -9.85
N ILE A 118 10.68 16.51 -10.45
CA ILE A 118 9.74 15.65 -9.72
C ILE A 118 10.50 14.53 -9.00
N VAL A 119 11.51 13.96 -9.62
CA VAL A 119 12.36 12.91 -9.02
C VAL A 119 13.13 13.46 -7.81
N GLU A 120 13.72 14.64 -7.93
CA GLU A 120 14.45 15.29 -6.85
C GLU A 120 13.53 15.62 -5.66
N ASP A 121 12.33 16.17 -5.92
CA ASP A 121 11.30 16.41 -4.89
C ASP A 121 10.88 15.09 -4.20
N ALA A 122 10.68 14.03 -4.96
CA ALA A 122 10.34 12.72 -4.41
C ALA A 122 11.47 12.15 -3.53
N LEU A 123 12.72 12.27 -3.97
CA LEU A 123 13.91 11.86 -3.19
C LEU A 123 14.06 12.70 -1.93
N GLN A 124 13.79 13.99 -2.00
CA GLN A 124 13.83 14.88 -0.83
C GLN A 124 12.78 14.48 0.20
N LYS A 125 11.55 14.17 -0.21
CA LYS A 125 10.46 13.73 0.68
C LYS A 125 10.79 12.46 1.47
N VAL A 126 11.58 11.56 0.88
CA VAL A 126 11.99 10.32 1.56
C VAL A 126 13.38 10.42 2.20
N GLY A 127 14.03 11.59 2.17
CA GLY A 127 15.36 11.82 2.76
C GLY A 127 16.48 11.03 2.05
N MET A 128 16.42 10.95 0.71
CA MET A 128 17.40 10.20 -0.10
C MET A 128 18.07 11.05 -1.19
N LEU A 129 17.84 12.37 -1.19
CA LEU A 129 18.37 13.24 -2.23
C LEU A 129 19.93 13.28 -2.24
N ASP A 130 20.55 13.24 -1.07
CA ASP A 130 22.02 13.19 -0.91
C ASP A 130 22.66 11.92 -1.48
N LYS A 131 21.85 10.90 -1.79
CA LYS A 131 22.27 9.60 -2.33
C LYS A 131 21.81 9.38 -3.77
N ALA A 132 21.30 10.43 -4.44
CA ALA A 132 20.70 10.35 -5.78
C ALA A 132 21.61 9.65 -6.82
N ASP A 133 22.92 9.93 -6.79
CA ASP A 133 23.90 9.38 -7.73
C ASP A 133 24.56 8.08 -7.26
N ARG A 134 24.18 7.57 -6.07
CA ARG A 134 24.71 6.27 -5.59
C ARG A 134 24.10 5.10 -6.37
N SER A 135 24.86 4.01 -6.45
CA SER A 135 24.34 2.72 -6.92
C SER A 135 23.21 2.23 -6.02
N TYR A 136 22.07 1.91 -6.61
CA TYR A 136 20.92 1.33 -5.90
C TYR A 136 21.27 0.01 -5.20
N LEU A 137 22.18 -0.78 -5.80
CA LEU A 137 22.58 -2.06 -5.22
C LEU A 137 23.35 -1.89 -3.90
N SER A 138 24.02 -0.75 -3.71
CA SER A 138 24.79 -0.46 -2.48
C SER A 138 23.95 -0.05 -1.27
N LEU A 139 22.64 0.13 -1.46
CA LEU A 139 21.72 0.60 -0.43
C LEU A 139 21.34 -0.51 0.55
N SER A 140 21.14 -0.15 1.81
CA SER A 140 20.50 -0.99 2.81
C SER A 140 19.02 -1.28 2.46
N GLY A 141 18.41 -2.30 3.09
CA GLY A 141 17.01 -2.65 2.87
C GLY A 141 16.04 -1.48 3.14
N GLY A 142 16.27 -0.73 4.22
CA GLY A 142 15.45 0.44 4.55
C GLY A 142 15.62 1.60 3.55
N GLU A 143 16.83 1.82 3.04
CA GLU A 143 17.07 2.81 1.99
C GLU A 143 16.42 2.39 0.66
N LYS A 144 16.50 1.12 0.28
CA LYS A 144 15.81 0.58 -0.90
C LYS A 144 14.31 0.78 -0.80
N GLN A 145 13.73 0.59 0.39
CA GLN A 145 12.29 0.81 0.62
C GLN A 145 11.91 2.29 0.47
N ARG A 146 12.73 3.22 0.96
CA ARG A 146 12.53 4.66 0.73
C ARG A 146 12.62 5.03 -0.75
N VAL A 147 13.56 4.44 -1.50
CA VAL A 147 13.67 4.64 -2.95
C VAL A 147 12.46 4.08 -3.68
N ALA A 148 11.94 2.91 -3.28
CA ALA A 148 10.70 2.36 -3.82
C ALA A 148 9.50 3.28 -3.57
N LEU A 149 9.42 3.88 -2.36
CA LEU A 149 8.40 4.87 -2.05
C LEU A 149 8.60 6.16 -2.87
N ALA A 150 9.85 6.66 -3.01
CA ALA A 150 10.14 7.83 -3.85
C ALA A 150 9.71 7.60 -5.31
N ARG A 151 9.98 6.40 -5.87
CA ARG A 151 9.52 6.01 -7.21
C ARG A 151 7.99 6.09 -7.32
N ALA A 152 7.27 5.60 -6.32
CA ALA A 152 5.82 5.68 -6.29
C ALA A 152 5.32 7.13 -6.15
N ILE A 153 5.99 7.98 -5.36
CA ILE A 153 5.68 9.42 -5.23
C ILE A 153 5.94 10.15 -6.55
N ALA A 154 7.08 9.86 -7.23
CA ALA A 154 7.42 10.47 -8.51
C ALA A 154 6.39 10.18 -9.61
N GLN A 155 5.63 9.11 -9.50
CA GLN A 155 4.49 8.81 -10.37
C GLN A 155 3.32 9.79 -10.19
N GLN A 156 3.30 10.58 -9.10
CA GLN A 156 2.24 11.55 -8.76
C GLN A 156 0.85 10.89 -8.71
N PRO A 157 0.68 9.80 -7.96
CA PRO A 157 -0.57 9.05 -7.93
C PRO A 157 -1.66 9.79 -7.15
N THR A 158 -2.92 9.42 -7.41
CA THR A 158 -4.07 9.77 -6.57
C THR A 158 -4.45 8.63 -5.62
N LEU A 159 -3.96 7.41 -5.88
CA LEU A 159 -4.11 6.24 -5.03
C LEU A 159 -2.75 5.54 -4.90
N LEU A 160 -2.32 5.32 -3.67
CA LEU A 160 -1.12 4.57 -3.33
C LEU A 160 -1.52 3.23 -2.70
N LEU A 161 -1.09 2.14 -3.32
CA LEU A 161 -1.25 0.79 -2.81
C LEU A 161 0.06 0.34 -2.18
N LEU A 162 0.02 -0.07 -0.92
CA LEU A 162 1.18 -0.54 -0.16
C LEU A 162 0.99 -2.00 0.22
N ASP A 163 1.87 -2.87 -0.27
CA ASP A 163 1.85 -4.29 0.09
C ASP A 163 2.99 -4.57 1.07
N GLU A 164 2.68 -4.57 2.36
CA GLU A 164 3.60 -4.82 3.46
C GLU A 164 4.85 -3.91 3.44
N PRO A 165 4.67 -2.58 3.37
CA PRO A 165 5.78 -1.64 3.15
C PRO A 165 6.78 -1.57 4.31
N THR A 166 6.42 -2.12 5.44
CA THR A 166 7.20 -2.07 6.70
C THR A 166 7.89 -3.38 7.06
N ASN A 167 7.70 -4.44 6.24
CA ASN A 167 8.30 -5.74 6.53
C ASN A 167 9.84 -5.69 6.48
N HIS A 168 10.46 -6.40 7.41
CA HIS A 168 11.92 -6.51 7.57
C HIS A 168 12.65 -5.19 7.84
N LEU A 169 11.93 -4.15 8.24
CA LEU A 169 12.49 -2.87 8.62
C LEU A 169 12.54 -2.70 10.13
N ASP A 170 13.57 -2.00 10.61
CA ASP A 170 13.62 -1.55 12.01
C ASP A 170 12.46 -0.60 12.30
N ILE A 171 11.99 -0.60 13.55
CA ILE A 171 10.82 0.18 13.99
C ILE A 171 10.91 1.67 13.61
N ARG A 172 12.12 2.25 13.64
CA ARG A 172 12.35 3.62 13.23
C ARG A 172 11.95 3.84 11.76
N TYR A 173 12.43 2.98 10.86
CA TYR A 173 12.14 3.08 9.42
C TYR A 173 10.67 2.79 9.12
N GLN A 174 10.02 1.89 9.87
CA GLN A 174 8.59 1.63 9.74
C GLN A 174 7.77 2.90 10.04
N ILE A 175 8.08 3.57 11.15
CA ILE A 175 7.43 4.82 11.55
C ILE A 175 7.66 5.92 10.52
N GLU A 176 8.91 6.11 10.07
CA GLU A 176 9.27 7.15 9.10
C GLU A 176 8.52 6.95 7.76
N ILE A 177 8.47 5.72 7.23
CA ILE A 177 7.76 5.42 5.98
C ILE A 177 6.27 5.71 6.10
N LEU A 178 5.61 5.24 7.17
CA LEU A 178 4.19 5.46 7.35
C LEU A 178 3.86 6.94 7.57
N GLN A 179 4.74 7.68 8.26
CA GLN A 179 4.60 9.12 8.42
C GLN A 179 4.70 9.85 7.08
N ILE A 180 5.72 9.54 6.26
CA ILE A 180 5.86 10.11 4.91
C ILE A 180 4.59 9.85 4.09
N VAL A 181 4.09 8.61 4.12
CA VAL A 181 2.87 8.26 3.38
C VAL A 181 1.65 9.04 3.88
N LYS A 182 1.50 9.20 5.20
CA LYS A 182 0.39 9.98 5.78
C LYS A 182 0.45 11.45 5.36
N ASP A 183 1.65 12.03 5.30
CA ASP A 183 1.88 13.44 4.94
C ASP A 183 1.66 13.73 3.44
N LEU A 184 1.60 12.70 2.59
CA LEU A 184 1.26 12.87 1.16
C LEU A 184 -0.18 13.37 0.94
N ASN A 185 -1.08 13.17 1.89
CA ASN A 185 -2.49 13.56 1.81
C ASN A 185 -3.21 13.05 0.54
N ILE A 186 -2.88 11.84 0.10
CA ILE A 186 -3.52 11.13 -1.00
C ILE A 186 -4.29 9.91 -0.47
N ASN A 187 -5.04 9.24 -1.34
CA ASN A 187 -5.67 7.99 -0.99
C ASN A 187 -4.62 6.89 -0.80
N VAL A 188 -4.72 6.15 0.29
CA VAL A 188 -3.82 5.03 0.60
C VAL A 188 -4.63 3.80 0.94
N LEU A 189 -4.29 2.67 0.33
CA LEU A 189 -4.72 1.35 0.76
C LEU A 189 -3.48 0.53 1.08
N ALA A 190 -3.25 0.26 2.37
CA ALA A 190 -2.07 -0.41 2.86
C ALA A 190 -2.41 -1.78 3.45
N VAL A 191 -1.69 -2.81 3.05
CA VAL A 191 -1.62 -4.07 3.78
C VAL A 191 -0.54 -3.92 4.84
N LEU A 192 -0.92 -4.03 6.11
CA LEU A 192 0.00 -3.94 7.24
C LEU A 192 -0.06 -5.22 8.08
N HIS A 193 1.02 -5.50 8.82
CA HIS A 193 1.08 -6.61 9.78
C HIS A 193 1.03 -6.12 11.22
N ASP A 194 1.62 -4.96 11.49
CA ASP A 194 1.63 -4.37 12.83
C ASP A 194 0.31 -3.67 13.11
N ILE A 195 -0.42 -4.18 14.09
CA ILE A 195 -1.75 -3.67 14.48
C ILE A 195 -1.62 -2.30 15.13
N GLN A 196 -0.58 -2.06 15.94
CA GLN A 196 -0.38 -0.78 16.62
C GLN A 196 -0.05 0.32 15.60
N LEU A 197 0.81 0.02 14.62
CA LEU A 197 1.09 0.95 13.52
C LEU A 197 -0.16 1.20 12.66
N ALA A 198 -0.94 0.17 12.36
CA ALA A 198 -2.20 0.36 11.65
C ALA A 198 -3.18 1.24 12.44
N CYS A 199 -3.33 1.03 13.75
CA CYS A 199 -4.16 1.87 14.60
C CYS A 199 -3.71 3.34 14.61
N ARG A 200 -2.39 3.57 14.59
CA ARG A 200 -1.80 4.91 14.67
C ARG A 200 -1.98 5.72 13.38
N TYR A 201 -1.84 5.06 12.22
CA TYR A 201 -1.78 5.77 10.93
C TYR A 201 -3.08 5.72 10.12
N SER A 202 -3.96 4.72 10.39
CA SER A 202 -5.17 4.53 9.58
C SER A 202 -6.35 5.35 10.06
N ASP A 203 -7.10 5.85 9.10
CA ASP A 203 -8.41 6.45 9.35
C ASP A 203 -9.52 5.39 9.36
N TYR A 204 -9.27 4.24 8.71
CA TYR A 204 -10.20 3.12 8.62
C TYR A 204 -9.43 1.80 8.49
N ILE A 205 -9.92 0.74 9.10
CA ILE A 205 -9.31 -0.59 9.10
C ILE A 205 -10.31 -1.64 8.65
N TYR A 206 -9.86 -2.53 7.77
CA TYR A 206 -10.52 -3.78 7.43
C TYR A 206 -9.77 -4.95 8.06
N LEU A 207 -10.45 -5.78 8.86
CA LEU A 207 -9.92 -7.04 9.36
C LEU A 207 -10.38 -8.19 8.47
N MET A 208 -9.43 -8.82 7.81
CA MET A 208 -9.65 -9.88 6.84
C MET A 208 -9.30 -11.25 7.40
N LYS A 209 -10.18 -12.25 7.19
CA LYS A 209 -9.94 -13.65 7.50
C LYS A 209 -10.49 -14.54 6.40
N GLN A 210 -9.69 -15.49 5.91
CA GLN A 210 -10.11 -16.49 4.93
C GLN A 210 -10.86 -15.91 3.72
N GLY A 211 -10.32 -14.86 3.12
CA GLY A 211 -10.88 -14.25 1.91
C GLY A 211 -12.05 -13.28 2.12
N THR A 212 -12.51 -13.07 3.36
CA THR A 212 -13.66 -12.24 3.68
C THR A 212 -13.30 -11.12 4.67
N ILE A 213 -14.01 -10.01 4.64
CA ILE A 213 -13.94 -8.98 5.69
C ILE A 213 -14.80 -9.44 6.87
N ARG A 214 -14.23 -9.48 8.07
CA ARG A 214 -14.92 -9.84 9.31
C ARG A 214 -15.31 -8.64 10.14
N TYR A 215 -14.44 -7.64 10.19
CA TYR A 215 -14.67 -6.39 10.92
C TYR A 215 -14.16 -5.23 10.08
N GLU A 216 -14.83 -4.10 10.19
CA GLU A 216 -14.42 -2.88 9.51
C GLU A 216 -14.85 -1.63 10.29
N GLY A 217 -14.13 -0.55 10.16
CA GLY A 217 -14.45 0.72 10.83
C GLY A 217 -13.22 1.54 11.21
N LYS A 218 -13.45 2.50 12.09
CA LYS A 218 -12.35 3.25 12.72
C LYS A 218 -11.51 2.31 13.59
N PRO A 219 -10.20 2.56 13.76
CA PRO A 219 -9.34 1.72 14.58
C PRO A 219 -9.94 1.38 15.94
N GLN A 220 -10.47 2.38 16.67
CA GLN A 220 -11.00 2.24 18.02
C GLN A 220 -12.23 1.33 18.13
N THR A 221 -13.00 1.21 17.06
CA THR A 221 -14.21 0.39 17.03
C THR A 221 -13.98 -0.98 16.39
N THR A 222 -12.94 -1.10 15.60
CA THR A 222 -12.64 -2.31 14.81
C THR A 222 -11.66 -3.23 15.52
N ILE A 223 -10.64 -2.64 16.16
CA ILE A 223 -9.66 -3.42 16.95
C ILE A 223 -10.21 -3.58 18.36
N THR A 224 -10.75 -4.74 18.62
CA THR A 224 -11.30 -5.16 19.94
C THR A 224 -10.71 -6.50 20.34
N GLU A 225 -10.74 -6.86 21.61
CA GLU A 225 -10.29 -8.16 22.11
C GLU A 225 -11.02 -9.31 21.40
N GLN A 226 -12.34 -9.16 21.19
CA GLN A 226 -13.14 -10.13 20.44
C GLN A 226 -12.67 -10.25 18.98
N ALA A 227 -12.44 -9.14 18.28
CA ALA A 227 -11.97 -9.16 16.91
C ALA A 227 -10.57 -9.79 16.79
N MET A 228 -9.69 -9.55 17.76
CA MET A 228 -8.36 -10.15 17.84
C MET A 228 -8.46 -11.68 18.02
N HIS A 229 -9.33 -12.14 18.92
CA HIS A 229 -9.58 -13.55 19.09
C HIS A 229 -10.17 -14.18 17.82
N ASP A 230 -11.22 -13.56 17.24
CA ASP A 230 -11.91 -14.13 16.09
C ASP A 230 -11.04 -14.19 14.84
N VAL A 231 -10.23 -13.14 14.59
CA VAL A 231 -9.43 -13.04 13.37
C VAL A 231 -8.10 -13.77 13.49
N TYR A 232 -7.38 -13.56 14.59
CA TYR A 232 -6.02 -14.09 14.79
C TYR A 232 -5.95 -15.32 15.70
N GLY A 233 -7.01 -15.62 16.47
CA GLY A 233 -7.02 -16.71 17.43
C GLY A 233 -6.20 -16.43 18.69
N ILE A 234 -5.99 -15.18 19.04
CA ILE A 234 -5.19 -14.75 20.19
C ILE A 234 -6.04 -14.04 21.24
N ASN A 235 -5.72 -14.27 22.50
CA ASN A 235 -6.29 -13.52 23.61
C ASN A 235 -5.38 -12.32 23.92
N CYS A 236 -5.95 -11.17 24.15
CA CYS A 236 -5.22 -9.96 24.52
C CYS A 236 -6.07 -9.05 25.39
N LYS A 237 -5.41 -8.15 26.11
CA LYS A 237 -6.03 -6.94 26.67
C LYS A 237 -5.73 -5.77 25.77
N LEU A 238 -6.75 -4.97 25.52
CA LEU A 238 -6.64 -3.79 24.66
C LEU A 238 -6.96 -2.53 25.48
N THR A 239 -6.03 -1.61 25.50
CA THR A 239 -6.20 -0.30 26.13
C THR A 239 -5.91 0.81 25.12
N TRP A 240 -6.71 1.85 25.12
CA TRP A 240 -6.50 3.02 24.27
C TRP A 240 -5.95 4.17 25.12
N THR A 241 -4.84 4.76 24.66
CA THR A 241 -4.29 5.97 25.29
C THR A 241 -5.18 7.20 24.99
N PRO A 242 -5.04 8.31 25.77
CA PRO A 242 -5.73 9.57 25.44
C PRO A 242 -5.48 10.06 24.01
N ASP A 243 -4.28 9.79 23.46
CA ASP A 243 -3.88 10.12 22.09
C ASP A 243 -4.35 9.08 21.06
N GLN A 244 -5.32 8.22 21.44
CA GLN A 244 -5.93 7.21 20.58
C GLN A 244 -4.97 6.16 20.03
N GLN A 245 -3.87 5.87 20.72
CA GLN A 245 -2.96 4.78 20.39
C GLN A 245 -3.41 3.48 21.07
N ALA A 246 -3.36 2.37 20.32
CA ALA A 246 -3.66 1.05 20.86
C ALA A 246 -2.45 0.49 21.63
N LEU A 247 -2.69 0.03 22.85
CA LEU A 247 -1.75 -0.78 23.63
C LEU A 247 -2.33 -2.19 23.71
N ILE A 248 -1.58 -3.17 23.23
CA ILE A 248 -2.02 -4.58 23.15
C ILE A 248 -1.08 -5.40 24.02
N GLU A 249 -1.66 -6.02 25.04
CA GLU A 249 -0.99 -7.00 25.91
C GLU A 249 -1.50 -8.38 25.53
N TYR A 250 -0.63 -9.24 25.02
CA TYR A 250 -0.97 -10.63 24.68
C TYR A 250 -0.99 -11.48 25.94
N ILE A 251 -2.03 -12.37 26.05
CA ILE A 251 -2.28 -13.22 27.22
C ILE A 251 -2.14 -14.69 26.82
#